data_62e30a95da889641c233c61093288357
#
_entry.id   62e30a95da889641c233c61093288357
#
_cell.length_a   1.000
_cell.length_b   1.000
_cell.length_c   1.000
_cell.angle_alpha   90.00
_cell.angle_beta   90.00
_cell.angle_gamma   90.00
#
_symmetry.space_group_name_H-M   'P 1'
#
loop_
_entity.id
_entity.type
_entity.pdbx_description
1 polymer ?
#
loop_
_entity_poly.entity_id
_entity_poly.type
_entity_poly.pdbx_seq_one_letter_code
_entity_poly.pdbx_strand_id
1 'polypeptide(L)'
;MEINATYNSLVAVGDSFTEGMSDLKPDGSYRGWADVLAGRLAARSPGFRYANLAVRGKLIGQIVEEQVDLAAGMEADVVTLVGGLNDTLRPKVDMTRVRDLLTEAVERLTPACGQLVLMRSPGRNGPVMERFRPRMEELFAHLDALADRHGALVVDLYGSPPLGDPRLWDVDRLHLTADGHRRVAEAVWQTLGLPAEEDWRAPLPPAVRPGWASRRIADARFAKEHLGPWIGRRLTGRSSGDGRAPKRPELLPYGPPPGVREGRDAPA
;
A
#
# COMPACT_ATOMS: atom_id res chain seq x y z
N MET A 1 -18.30 -16.81 17.42
CA MET A 1 -19.19 -16.48 16.29
C MET A 1 -18.27 -16.13 15.14
N GLU A 2 -18.03 -17.06 14.21
CA GLU A 2 -17.22 -16.77 13.02
C GLU A 2 -17.99 -15.76 12.19
N ILE A 3 -17.46 -14.53 12.11
CA ILE A 3 -17.99 -13.54 11.18
C ILE A 3 -17.50 -13.98 9.79
N ASN A 4 -18.38 -14.65 9.05
CA ASN A 4 -18.14 -15.03 7.65
C ASN A 4 -18.34 -13.77 6.77
N ALA A 5 -17.51 -12.77 6.97
CA ALA A 5 -17.54 -11.58 6.12
C ALA A 5 -17.21 -12.01 4.68
N THR A 6 -18.12 -11.73 3.77
CA THR A 6 -17.93 -11.96 2.33
C THR A 6 -17.86 -10.61 1.65
N TYR A 7 -16.74 -10.34 1.00
CA TYR A 7 -16.54 -9.14 0.20
C TYR A 7 -16.51 -9.53 -1.27
N ASN A 8 -17.30 -8.84 -2.08
CA ASN A 8 -17.46 -9.13 -3.52
C ASN A 8 -16.72 -8.11 -4.40
N SER A 9 -16.20 -7.06 -3.80
CA SER A 9 -15.46 -6.02 -4.52
C SER A 9 -14.45 -5.28 -3.65
N LEU A 10 -13.34 -4.87 -4.29
CA LEU A 10 -12.27 -4.07 -3.69
C LEU A 10 -11.83 -2.98 -4.66
N VAL A 11 -11.74 -1.76 -4.17
CA VAL A 11 -11.09 -0.65 -4.87
C VAL A 11 -9.90 -0.17 -4.04
N ALA A 12 -8.72 -0.13 -4.64
CA ALA A 12 -7.49 0.33 -4.00
C ALA A 12 -7.11 1.72 -4.52
N VAL A 13 -7.04 2.69 -3.60
CA VAL A 13 -6.71 4.11 -3.85
C VAL A 13 -5.36 4.42 -3.20
N GLY A 14 -4.48 5.13 -3.89
CA GLY A 14 -3.21 5.50 -3.31
C GLY A 14 -2.10 5.85 -4.29
N ASP A 15 -0.86 5.57 -3.85
CA ASP A 15 0.37 5.88 -4.57
C ASP A 15 1.17 4.60 -4.94
N SER A 16 2.50 4.71 -5.00
CA SER A 16 3.41 3.60 -5.35
C SER A 16 3.28 2.38 -4.45
N PHE A 17 2.97 2.58 -3.17
CA PHE A 17 2.80 1.49 -2.22
C PHE A 17 1.57 0.63 -2.56
N THR A 18 0.48 1.26 -2.96
CA THR A 18 -0.76 0.59 -3.37
C THR A 18 -0.70 0.10 -4.82
N GLU A 19 0.02 0.80 -5.71
CA GLU A 19 0.32 0.31 -7.06
C GLU A 19 1.13 -1.00 -7.02
N GLY A 20 1.93 -1.22 -5.96
CA GLY A 20 2.70 -2.45 -5.75
C GLY A 20 4.13 -2.40 -6.29
N MET A 21 4.75 -1.20 -6.30
CA MET A 21 6.14 -1.04 -6.73
C MET A 21 7.06 -2.05 -6.05
N SER A 22 8.03 -2.55 -6.83
CA SER A 22 9.05 -3.54 -6.46
C SER A 22 8.57 -4.99 -6.27
N ASP A 23 7.27 -5.29 -6.40
CA ASP A 23 6.77 -6.66 -6.57
C ASP A 23 6.54 -6.96 -8.07
N LEU A 24 7.65 -7.11 -8.80
CA LEU A 24 7.66 -7.24 -10.25
C LEU A 24 7.26 -8.66 -10.68
N LYS A 25 6.29 -8.76 -11.59
CA LYS A 25 5.91 -10.01 -12.24
C LYS A 25 6.77 -10.29 -13.48
N PRO A 26 6.79 -11.52 -13.98
CA PRO A 26 7.54 -11.89 -15.20
C PRO A 26 7.14 -11.08 -16.44
N ASP A 27 5.91 -10.59 -16.51
CA ASP A 27 5.40 -9.76 -17.60
C ASP A 27 5.81 -8.27 -17.49
N GLY A 28 6.59 -7.91 -16.47
CA GLY A 28 7.04 -6.54 -16.23
C GLY A 28 6.01 -5.65 -15.51
N SER A 29 4.82 -6.15 -15.21
CA SER A 29 3.85 -5.44 -14.38
C SER A 29 4.14 -5.62 -12.88
N TYR A 30 3.57 -4.73 -12.05
CA TYR A 30 3.70 -4.84 -10.59
C TYR A 30 2.45 -5.50 -10.00
N ARG A 31 2.67 -6.41 -9.02
CA ARG A 31 1.60 -7.04 -8.26
C ARG A 31 1.25 -6.18 -7.05
N GLY A 32 2.00 -6.29 -5.97
CA GLY A 32 1.78 -5.57 -4.71
C GLY A 32 0.71 -6.17 -3.80
N TRP A 33 0.60 -5.61 -2.60
CA TRP A 33 -0.27 -6.10 -1.54
C TRP A 33 -1.77 -6.10 -1.93
N ALA A 34 -2.21 -5.08 -2.68
CA ALA A 34 -3.61 -4.95 -3.05
C ALA A 34 -4.05 -6.05 -4.03
N ASP A 35 -3.18 -6.45 -4.97
CA ASP A 35 -3.45 -7.57 -5.88
C ASP A 35 -3.38 -8.92 -5.15
N VAL A 36 -2.48 -9.09 -4.19
CA VAL A 36 -2.42 -10.29 -3.33
C VAL A 36 -3.72 -10.43 -2.54
N LEU A 37 -4.17 -9.34 -1.89
CA LEU A 37 -5.44 -9.31 -1.18
C LEU A 37 -6.61 -9.63 -2.11
N ALA A 38 -6.67 -8.97 -3.28
CA ALA A 38 -7.72 -9.19 -4.27
C ALA A 38 -7.78 -10.65 -4.74
N GLY A 39 -6.62 -11.29 -4.97
CA GLY A 39 -6.56 -12.72 -5.33
C GLY A 39 -7.13 -13.63 -4.26
N ARG A 40 -6.85 -13.35 -3.00
CA ARG A 40 -7.38 -14.12 -1.86
C ARG A 40 -8.89 -13.91 -1.68
N LEU A 41 -9.38 -12.68 -1.82
CA LEU A 41 -10.82 -12.39 -1.77
C LEU A 41 -11.56 -13.06 -2.93
N ALA A 42 -10.99 -13.02 -4.13
CA ALA A 42 -11.55 -13.69 -5.31
C ALA A 42 -11.65 -15.21 -5.16
N ALA A 43 -10.71 -15.83 -4.44
CA ALA A 43 -10.78 -17.27 -4.14
C ALA A 43 -11.94 -17.64 -3.20
N ARG A 44 -12.49 -16.67 -2.44
CA ARG A 44 -13.63 -16.85 -1.52
C ARG A 44 -14.96 -16.41 -2.11
N SER A 45 -14.96 -15.51 -3.09
CA SER A 45 -16.17 -14.90 -3.65
C SER A 45 -16.18 -15.07 -5.17
N PRO A 46 -16.94 -16.03 -5.73
CA PRO A 46 -17.12 -16.15 -7.17
C PRO A 46 -17.67 -14.84 -7.77
N GLY A 47 -17.03 -14.37 -8.84
CA GLY A 47 -17.39 -13.11 -9.48
C GLY A 47 -16.87 -11.86 -8.78
N PHE A 48 -15.92 -12.02 -7.84
CA PHE A 48 -15.23 -10.90 -7.19
C PHE A 48 -14.68 -9.89 -8.19
N ARG A 49 -14.86 -8.60 -7.90
CA ARG A 49 -14.41 -7.49 -8.75
C ARG A 49 -13.32 -6.68 -8.06
N TYR A 50 -12.36 -6.21 -8.84
CA TYR A 50 -11.23 -5.45 -8.34
C TYR A 50 -10.84 -4.30 -9.25
N ALA A 51 -10.57 -3.14 -8.64
CA ALA A 51 -9.92 -1.99 -9.27
C ALA A 51 -8.71 -1.55 -8.44
N ASN A 52 -7.67 -1.03 -9.11
CA ASN A 52 -6.53 -0.39 -8.47
C ASN A 52 -6.23 0.92 -9.19
N LEU A 53 -6.64 2.02 -8.57
CA LEU A 53 -6.52 3.38 -9.08
C LEU A 53 -5.19 4.03 -8.73
N ALA A 54 -4.36 3.35 -7.93
CA ALA A 54 -3.13 3.89 -7.42
C ALA A 54 -2.10 4.15 -8.53
N VAL A 55 -1.44 5.30 -8.42
CA VAL A 55 -0.36 5.71 -9.33
C VAL A 55 0.83 6.20 -8.49
N ARG A 56 2.01 5.68 -8.79
CA ARG A 56 3.25 6.00 -8.07
C ARG A 56 3.54 7.49 -8.01
N GLY A 57 4.05 7.93 -6.86
CA GLY A 57 4.55 9.29 -6.66
C GLY A 57 3.46 10.34 -6.50
N LYS A 58 2.17 9.98 -6.50
CA LYS A 58 1.07 10.90 -6.25
C LYS A 58 1.12 11.43 -4.82
N LEU A 59 0.77 12.70 -4.70
CA LEU A 59 0.50 13.40 -3.44
C LEU A 59 -0.99 13.30 -3.12
N ILE A 60 -1.34 13.55 -1.87
CA ILE A 60 -2.74 13.41 -1.43
C ILE A 60 -3.71 14.28 -2.25
N GLY A 61 -3.32 15.49 -2.65
CA GLY A 61 -4.15 16.34 -3.50
C GLY A 61 -4.45 15.73 -4.86
N GLN A 62 -3.46 15.07 -5.46
CA GLN A 62 -3.65 14.37 -6.74
C GLN A 62 -4.48 13.10 -6.57
N ILE A 63 -4.35 12.40 -5.43
CA ILE A 63 -5.21 11.26 -5.11
C ILE A 63 -6.67 11.70 -4.99
N VAL A 64 -6.92 12.81 -4.29
CA VAL A 64 -8.28 13.38 -4.18
C VAL A 64 -8.85 13.73 -5.53
N GLU A 65 -8.08 14.44 -6.35
CA GLU A 65 -8.52 14.94 -7.66
C GLU A 65 -8.76 13.81 -8.69
N GLU A 66 -7.87 12.81 -8.71
CA GLU A 66 -7.83 11.83 -9.80
C GLU A 66 -8.45 10.47 -9.45
N GLN A 67 -8.57 10.11 -8.16
CA GLN A 67 -8.93 8.75 -7.75
C GLN A 67 -10.19 8.68 -6.88
N VAL A 68 -10.44 9.67 -6.02
CA VAL A 68 -11.50 9.58 -4.99
C VAL A 68 -12.89 9.50 -5.62
N ASP A 69 -13.22 10.36 -6.58
CA ASP A 69 -14.54 10.30 -7.24
C ASP A 69 -14.73 9.03 -8.06
N LEU A 70 -13.67 8.56 -8.72
CA LEU A 70 -13.72 7.29 -9.44
C LEU A 70 -13.99 6.13 -8.49
N ALA A 71 -13.31 6.10 -7.34
CA ALA A 71 -13.49 5.06 -6.33
C ALA A 71 -14.89 5.12 -5.70
N ALA A 72 -15.38 6.31 -5.37
CA ALA A 72 -16.73 6.51 -4.83
C ALA A 72 -17.81 6.04 -5.80
N GLY A 73 -17.69 6.36 -7.10
CA GLY A 73 -18.64 5.93 -8.13
C GLY A 73 -18.67 4.42 -8.41
N MET A 74 -17.69 3.66 -7.89
CA MET A 74 -17.65 2.19 -7.99
C MET A 74 -18.47 1.47 -6.91
N GLU A 75 -18.87 2.14 -5.83
CA GLU A 75 -19.69 1.61 -4.75
C GLU A 75 -19.23 0.21 -4.28
N ALA A 76 -17.94 0.07 -4.01
CA ALA A 76 -17.35 -1.22 -3.67
C ALA A 76 -17.62 -1.63 -2.22
N ASP A 77 -17.61 -2.94 -1.93
CA ASP A 77 -17.72 -3.44 -0.56
C ASP A 77 -16.56 -2.97 0.31
N VAL A 78 -15.36 -2.92 -0.27
CA VAL A 78 -14.15 -2.43 0.41
C VAL A 78 -13.45 -1.38 -0.45
N VAL A 79 -13.15 -0.24 0.16
CA VAL A 79 -12.22 0.75 -0.41
C VAL A 79 -11.04 0.90 0.52
N THR A 80 -9.82 0.83 -0.02
CA THR A 80 -8.61 1.14 0.74
C THR A 80 -8.04 2.48 0.31
N LEU A 81 -7.71 3.36 1.25
CA LEU A 81 -7.07 4.65 1.00
C LEU A 81 -5.71 4.71 1.69
N VAL A 82 -4.65 4.84 0.89
CA VAL A 82 -3.27 5.02 1.40
C VAL A 82 -2.63 6.21 0.70
N GLY A 83 -2.44 7.30 1.42
CA GLY A 83 -1.89 8.53 0.86
C GLY A 83 -1.35 9.49 1.91
N GLY A 84 -0.69 10.57 1.46
CA GLY A 84 -0.14 11.60 2.33
C GLY A 84 1.31 11.38 2.78
N LEU A 85 1.82 10.14 2.74
CA LEU A 85 3.22 9.89 3.12
C LEU A 85 4.20 10.60 2.18
N ASN A 86 3.95 10.61 0.88
CA ASN A 86 4.76 11.35 -0.08
C ASN A 86 4.82 12.85 0.19
N ASP A 87 3.75 13.40 0.75
CA ASP A 87 3.65 14.79 1.15
C ASP A 87 4.57 15.09 2.34
N THR A 88 4.52 14.23 3.38
CA THR A 88 5.36 14.41 4.60
C THR A 88 6.86 14.46 4.30
N LEU A 89 7.28 13.80 3.22
CA LEU A 89 8.68 13.78 2.76
C LEU A 89 9.08 15.03 1.96
N ARG A 90 8.18 15.97 1.69
CA ARG A 90 8.50 17.22 0.99
C ARG A 90 9.16 18.23 1.92
N PRO A 91 10.18 18.99 1.46
CA PRO A 91 10.87 19.97 2.30
C PRO A 91 9.92 21.05 2.87
N LYS A 92 9.01 21.53 2.03
CA LYS A 92 8.03 22.57 2.36
C LYS A 92 6.61 21.99 2.26
N VAL A 93 6.26 21.09 3.18
CA VAL A 93 4.92 20.53 3.25
C VAL A 93 4.03 21.43 4.10
N ASP A 94 2.84 21.67 3.64
CA ASP A 94 1.73 22.23 4.45
C ASP A 94 0.94 21.05 5.03
N MET A 95 1.22 20.71 6.28
CA MET A 95 0.56 19.60 6.98
C MET A 95 -0.92 19.87 7.24
N THR A 96 -1.33 21.13 7.37
CA THR A 96 -2.76 21.49 7.49
C THR A 96 -3.48 21.13 6.20
N ARG A 97 -2.93 21.52 5.05
CA ARG A 97 -3.51 21.17 3.74
C ARG A 97 -3.55 19.66 3.51
N VAL A 98 -2.52 18.92 3.95
CA VAL A 98 -2.50 17.43 3.85
C VAL A 98 -3.65 16.83 4.66
N ARG A 99 -3.87 17.30 5.89
CA ARG A 99 -4.96 16.84 6.74
C ARG A 99 -6.33 17.16 6.17
N ASP A 100 -6.52 18.38 5.64
CA ASP A 100 -7.78 18.80 5.03
C ASP A 100 -8.15 17.91 3.83
N LEU A 101 -7.18 17.64 2.95
CA LEU A 101 -7.36 16.77 1.79
C LEU A 101 -7.63 15.32 2.19
N LEU A 102 -6.99 14.84 3.25
CA LEU A 102 -7.25 13.49 3.76
C LEU A 102 -8.66 13.39 4.36
N THR A 103 -9.09 14.44 5.09
CA THR A 103 -10.46 14.55 5.59
C THR A 103 -11.46 14.52 4.44
N GLU A 104 -11.26 15.35 3.42
CA GLU A 104 -12.08 15.38 2.20
C GLU A 104 -12.19 13.99 1.55
N ALA A 105 -11.07 13.28 1.39
CA ALA A 105 -11.07 11.94 0.81
C ALA A 105 -11.90 10.95 1.64
N VAL A 106 -11.73 10.95 2.96
CA VAL A 106 -12.45 10.05 3.87
C VAL A 106 -13.95 10.36 3.87
N GLU A 107 -14.33 11.65 3.94
CA GLU A 107 -15.72 12.09 3.93
C GLU A 107 -16.46 11.71 2.63
N ARG A 108 -15.75 11.72 1.49
CA ARG A 108 -16.31 11.34 0.19
C ARG A 108 -16.38 9.83 -0.01
N LEU A 109 -15.41 9.07 0.50
CA LEU A 109 -15.35 7.61 0.32
C LEU A 109 -16.23 6.85 1.31
N THR A 110 -16.35 7.31 2.56
CA THR A 110 -17.11 6.60 3.60
C THR A 110 -18.55 6.30 3.21
N PRO A 111 -19.36 7.24 2.70
CA PRO A 111 -20.76 6.95 2.33
C PRO A 111 -20.87 6.14 1.03
N ALA A 112 -19.78 6.00 0.27
CA ALA A 112 -19.77 5.39 -1.05
C ALA A 112 -19.20 3.95 -1.06
N CYS A 113 -18.91 3.37 0.10
CA CYS A 113 -18.40 1.99 0.19
C CYS A 113 -18.98 1.26 1.42
N GLY A 114 -18.92 -0.07 1.38
CA GLY A 114 -19.33 -0.88 2.53
C GLY A 114 -18.38 -0.75 3.71
N GLN A 115 -17.08 -0.75 3.45
CA GLN A 115 -16.03 -0.57 4.46
C GLN A 115 -14.84 0.21 3.90
N LEU A 116 -14.53 1.34 4.53
CA LEU A 116 -13.30 2.08 4.26
C LEU A 116 -12.16 1.55 5.14
N VAL A 117 -10.99 1.34 4.53
CA VAL A 117 -9.77 0.89 5.22
C VAL A 117 -8.66 1.92 4.99
N LEU A 118 -8.16 2.47 6.08
CA LEU A 118 -7.02 3.39 6.13
C LEU A 118 -5.77 2.66 6.59
N MET A 119 -4.57 3.17 6.28
CA MET A 119 -3.33 2.53 6.70
C MET A 119 -2.34 3.53 7.27
N ARG A 120 -1.74 3.18 8.40
CA ARG A 120 -0.46 3.73 8.79
C ARG A 120 0.64 2.99 8.05
N SER A 121 1.19 3.64 7.04
CA SER A 121 2.22 3.03 6.18
C SER A 121 3.41 2.51 6.98
N PRO A 122 4.05 1.41 6.56
CA PRO A 122 5.18 0.87 7.28
C PRO A 122 6.32 1.88 7.32
N GLY A 123 6.94 2.02 8.50
CA GLY A 123 8.09 2.88 8.72
C GLY A 123 9.40 2.11 8.57
N ARG A 124 10.32 2.64 7.79
CA ARG A 124 11.69 2.15 7.79
C ARG A 124 12.50 2.89 8.84
N ASN A 125 13.29 2.16 9.62
CA ASN A 125 14.20 2.75 10.59
C ASN A 125 15.44 3.34 9.89
N GLY A 126 15.90 4.50 10.36
CA GLY A 126 17.13 5.11 9.88
C GLY A 126 17.17 6.63 10.08
N PRO A 127 18.38 7.23 10.14
CA PRO A 127 18.55 8.64 10.53
C PRO A 127 17.87 9.62 9.57
N VAL A 128 17.69 9.25 8.30
CA VAL A 128 16.96 10.09 7.33
C VAL A 128 15.47 10.08 7.63
N MET A 129 14.91 8.93 7.95
CA MET A 129 13.46 8.81 8.24
C MET A 129 13.10 9.42 9.60
N GLU A 130 13.99 9.36 10.59
CA GLU A 130 13.82 10.03 11.88
C GLU A 130 13.51 11.53 11.74
N ARG A 131 14.10 12.18 10.74
CA ARG A 131 13.83 13.61 10.47
C ARG A 131 12.38 13.88 10.06
N PHE A 132 11.71 12.92 9.47
CA PHE A 132 10.33 13.04 9.00
C PHE A 132 9.31 12.43 9.98
N ARG A 133 9.79 11.73 11.00
CA ARG A 133 8.96 11.06 12.00
C ARG A 133 7.86 11.96 12.59
N PRO A 134 8.11 13.20 13.06
CA PRO A 134 7.06 14.03 13.63
C PRO A 134 5.89 14.29 12.68
N ARG A 135 6.17 14.49 11.39
CA ARG A 135 5.13 14.71 10.37
C ARG A 135 4.35 13.42 10.04
N MET A 136 5.04 12.29 10.08
CA MET A 136 4.40 10.99 9.88
C MET A 136 3.48 10.65 11.06
N GLU A 137 3.91 10.90 12.28
CA GLU A 137 3.12 10.69 13.49
C GLU A 137 1.89 11.63 13.51
N GLU A 138 2.06 12.89 13.10
CA GLU A 138 0.95 13.84 12.94
C GLU A 138 -0.06 13.34 11.89
N LEU A 139 0.40 12.85 10.74
CA LEU A 139 -0.45 12.27 9.70
C LEU A 139 -1.23 11.06 10.24
N PHE A 140 -0.56 10.15 10.94
CA PHE A 140 -1.18 8.93 11.46
C PHE A 140 -2.15 9.20 12.60
N ALA A 141 -1.85 10.16 13.49
CA ALA A 141 -2.80 10.60 14.51
C ALA A 141 -4.08 11.19 13.89
N HIS A 142 -3.95 11.92 12.77
CA HIS A 142 -5.10 12.44 12.05
C HIS A 142 -5.90 11.31 11.36
N LEU A 143 -5.22 10.33 10.78
CA LEU A 143 -5.86 9.13 10.22
C LEU A 143 -6.70 8.38 11.26
N ASP A 144 -6.16 8.19 12.47
CA ASP A 144 -6.87 7.53 13.57
C ASP A 144 -8.12 8.31 13.96
N ALA A 145 -8.01 9.63 14.11
CA ALA A 145 -9.15 10.46 14.46
C ALA A 145 -10.25 10.44 13.38
N LEU A 146 -9.87 10.34 12.10
CA LEU A 146 -10.82 10.16 11.00
C LEU A 146 -11.47 8.77 11.04
N ALA A 147 -10.68 7.73 11.28
CA ALA A 147 -11.19 6.37 11.39
C ALA A 147 -12.22 6.25 12.52
N ASP A 148 -11.92 6.77 13.70
CA ASP A 148 -12.84 6.78 14.84
C ASP A 148 -14.14 7.54 14.53
N ARG A 149 -14.04 8.68 13.84
CA ARG A 149 -15.20 9.52 13.50
C ARG A 149 -16.11 8.90 12.45
N HIS A 150 -15.52 8.23 11.46
CA HIS A 150 -16.23 7.74 10.27
C HIS A 150 -16.43 6.22 10.26
N GLY A 151 -16.00 5.49 11.29
CA GLY A 151 -16.12 4.03 11.38
C GLY A 151 -15.23 3.30 10.37
N ALA A 152 -14.13 3.93 9.93
CA ALA A 152 -13.16 3.27 9.06
C ALA A 152 -12.25 2.33 9.86
N LEU A 153 -11.76 1.28 9.21
CA LEU A 153 -10.75 0.40 9.80
C LEU A 153 -9.34 0.98 9.59
N VAL A 154 -8.44 0.75 10.54
CA VAL A 154 -7.03 1.15 10.42
C VAL A 154 -6.13 -0.06 10.45
N VAL A 155 -5.29 -0.22 9.43
CA VAL A 155 -4.19 -1.19 9.40
C VAL A 155 -2.94 -0.51 9.91
N ASP A 156 -2.49 -0.86 11.13
CA ASP A 156 -1.26 -0.32 11.69
C ASP A 156 -0.03 -1.13 11.25
N LEU A 157 0.64 -0.64 10.23
CA LEU A 157 1.90 -1.20 9.74
C LEU A 157 3.11 -0.46 10.29
N TYR A 158 2.93 0.77 10.80
CA TYR A 158 4.02 1.64 11.24
C TYR A 158 4.73 1.11 12.48
N GLY A 159 3.96 0.63 13.45
CA GLY A 159 4.49 0.06 14.69
C GLY A 159 4.98 -1.39 14.58
N SER A 160 4.94 -2.01 13.39
CA SER A 160 5.26 -3.43 13.23
C SER A 160 6.77 -3.66 13.08
N PRO A 161 7.46 -4.29 14.08
CA PRO A 161 8.89 -4.52 14.03
C PRO A 161 9.38 -5.29 12.80
N PRO A 162 8.69 -6.35 12.32
CA PRO A 162 9.12 -7.05 11.12
C PRO A 162 9.17 -6.18 9.87
N LEU A 163 8.21 -5.27 9.68
CA LEU A 163 8.19 -4.37 8.53
C LEU A 163 9.30 -3.31 8.58
N GLY A 164 9.97 -3.14 9.71
CA GLY A 164 11.20 -2.34 9.82
C GLY A 164 12.47 -3.08 9.34
N ASP A 165 12.40 -4.41 9.10
CA ASP A 165 13.57 -5.19 8.66
C ASP A 165 13.96 -4.83 7.22
N PRO A 166 15.23 -4.45 6.97
CA PRO A 166 15.69 -4.06 5.63
C PRO A 166 15.47 -5.12 4.54
N ARG A 167 15.32 -6.40 4.90
CA ARG A 167 15.10 -7.50 3.94
C ARG A 167 13.70 -7.49 3.30
N LEU A 168 12.76 -6.79 3.92
CA LEU A 168 11.42 -6.58 3.37
C LEU A 168 11.34 -5.35 2.45
N TRP A 169 12.45 -4.64 2.29
CA TRP A 169 12.55 -3.47 1.43
C TRP A 169 13.45 -3.76 0.24
N ASP A 170 13.06 -3.29 -0.92
CA ASP A 170 13.83 -3.45 -2.15
C ASP A 170 15.14 -2.63 -2.12
N VAL A 171 15.95 -2.79 -3.14
CA VAL A 171 17.25 -2.09 -3.30
C VAL A 171 17.11 -0.57 -3.29
N ASP A 172 15.95 -0.04 -3.69
CA ASP A 172 15.61 1.38 -3.64
C ASP A 172 15.32 1.90 -2.22
N ARG A 173 15.20 1.00 -1.25
CA ARG A 173 14.97 1.28 0.18
C ARG A 173 13.72 2.11 0.44
N LEU A 174 12.79 2.15 -0.48
CA LEU A 174 11.57 2.93 -0.42
C LEU A 174 10.31 2.05 -0.56
N HIS A 175 10.40 1.01 -1.41
CA HIS A 175 9.30 0.12 -1.68
C HIS A 175 9.55 -1.28 -1.07
N LEU A 176 8.47 -1.99 -0.78
CA LEU A 176 8.55 -3.32 -0.20
C LEU A 176 8.89 -4.37 -1.26
N THR A 177 9.58 -5.43 -0.83
CA THR A 177 9.72 -6.65 -1.62
C THR A 177 8.38 -7.40 -1.73
N ALA A 178 8.32 -8.43 -2.57
CA ALA A 178 7.15 -9.32 -2.67
C ALA A 178 6.73 -9.91 -1.30
N ASP A 179 7.70 -10.30 -0.45
CA ASP A 179 7.40 -10.78 0.91
C ASP A 179 6.84 -9.68 1.82
N GLY A 180 7.36 -8.45 1.72
CA GLY A 180 6.82 -7.30 2.41
C GLY A 180 5.38 -7.01 2.00
N HIS A 181 5.08 -7.01 0.70
CA HIS A 181 3.73 -6.84 0.18
C HIS A 181 2.78 -7.96 0.62
N ARG A 182 3.23 -9.22 0.64
CA ARG A 182 2.44 -10.34 1.14
C ARG A 182 2.02 -10.15 2.61
N ARG A 183 2.95 -9.72 3.46
CA ARG A 183 2.68 -9.41 4.88
C ARG A 183 1.69 -8.28 5.05
N VAL A 184 1.77 -7.24 4.22
CA VAL A 184 0.76 -6.15 4.21
C VAL A 184 -0.62 -6.68 3.80
N ALA A 185 -0.70 -7.51 2.78
CA ALA A 185 -1.96 -8.13 2.37
C ALA A 185 -2.59 -8.95 3.51
N GLU A 186 -1.78 -9.71 4.26
CA GLU A 186 -2.25 -10.44 5.44
C GLU A 186 -2.72 -9.51 6.56
N ALA A 187 -2.02 -8.40 6.81
CA ALA A 187 -2.44 -7.43 7.80
C ALA A 187 -3.81 -6.82 7.46
N VAL A 188 -4.04 -6.47 6.18
CA VAL A 188 -5.35 -5.97 5.72
C VAL A 188 -6.41 -7.06 5.82
N TRP A 189 -6.09 -8.29 5.43
CA TRP A 189 -6.96 -9.45 5.51
C TRP A 189 -7.49 -9.66 6.95
N GLN A 190 -6.60 -9.66 7.94
CA GLN A 190 -6.97 -9.80 9.35
C GLN A 190 -7.75 -8.57 9.86
N THR A 191 -7.42 -7.37 9.42
CA THR A 191 -8.14 -6.14 9.79
C THR A 191 -9.59 -6.16 9.26
N LEU A 192 -9.83 -6.78 8.10
CA LEU A 192 -11.18 -7.01 7.56
C LEU A 192 -11.98 -8.09 8.33
N GLY A 193 -11.44 -8.65 9.42
CA GLY A 193 -12.09 -9.67 10.23
C GLY A 193 -12.05 -11.07 9.62
N LEU A 194 -11.18 -11.30 8.63
CA LEU A 194 -11.01 -12.60 8.00
C LEU A 194 -10.05 -13.47 8.80
N PRO A 195 -10.21 -14.81 8.79
CA PRO A 195 -9.37 -15.72 9.56
C PRO A 195 -7.89 -15.59 9.17
N ALA A 196 -7.02 -15.44 10.16
CA ALA A 196 -5.58 -15.36 9.94
C ALA A 196 -5.06 -16.61 9.20
N GLU A 197 -4.32 -16.43 8.12
CA GLU A 197 -3.67 -17.51 7.39
C GLU A 197 -2.19 -17.63 7.79
N GLU A 198 -1.59 -16.51 8.22
CA GLU A 198 -0.21 -16.46 8.70
C GLU A 198 -0.03 -15.36 9.76
N ASP A 199 1.04 -15.45 10.53
CA ASP A 199 1.45 -14.35 11.40
C ASP A 199 2.32 -13.35 10.63
N TRP A 200 1.71 -12.31 10.10
CA TRP A 200 2.44 -11.27 9.38
C TRP A 200 3.41 -10.46 10.26
N ARG A 201 3.24 -10.56 11.60
CA ARG A 201 4.14 -9.97 12.60
C ARG A 201 5.28 -10.89 13.00
N ALA A 202 5.32 -12.12 12.51
CA ALA A 202 6.41 -13.04 12.81
C ALA A 202 7.76 -12.45 12.40
N PRO A 203 8.77 -12.49 13.26
CA PRO A 203 10.11 -12.02 12.92
C PRO A 203 10.69 -12.85 11.77
N LEU A 204 11.50 -12.21 10.92
CA LEU A 204 12.23 -12.94 9.90
C LEU A 204 13.31 -13.83 10.57
N PRO A 205 13.61 -14.98 9.95
CA PRO A 205 14.70 -15.84 10.44
C PRO A 205 16.01 -15.06 10.57
N PRO A 206 16.86 -15.43 11.55
CA PRO A 206 18.19 -14.82 11.68
C PRO A 206 18.95 -14.84 10.35
N ALA A 207 19.57 -13.72 10.00
CA ALA A 207 20.37 -13.62 8.78
C ALA A 207 21.79 -13.21 9.10
N VAL A 208 22.74 -13.70 8.30
CA VAL A 208 24.13 -13.27 8.37
C VAL A 208 24.19 -11.80 7.96
N ARG A 209 24.73 -10.96 8.84
CA ARG A 209 24.91 -9.54 8.55
C ARG A 209 25.99 -9.36 7.49
N PRO A 210 25.73 -8.63 6.40
CA PRO A 210 26.77 -8.32 5.42
C PRO A 210 27.95 -7.64 6.06
N GLY A 211 29.15 -7.93 5.59
CA GLY A 211 30.38 -7.29 6.03
C GLY A 211 30.37 -5.77 5.81
N TRP A 212 31.22 -5.04 6.52
CA TRP A 212 31.29 -3.58 6.42
C TRP A 212 31.51 -3.09 4.99
N ALA A 213 32.45 -3.69 4.24
CA ALA A 213 32.74 -3.31 2.86
C ALA A 213 31.53 -3.48 1.93
N SER A 214 30.84 -4.62 2.03
CA SER A 214 29.62 -4.90 1.25
C SER A 214 28.52 -3.86 1.52
N ARG A 215 28.36 -3.46 2.78
CA ARG A 215 27.38 -2.42 3.16
C ARG A 215 27.71 -1.07 2.53
N ARG A 216 29.00 -0.66 2.54
CA ARG A 216 29.44 0.61 1.93
C ARG A 216 29.23 0.63 0.42
N ILE A 217 29.52 -0.49 -0.26
CA ILE A 217 29.28 -0.62 -1.70
C ILE A 217 27.78 -0.51 -1.99
N ALA A 218 26.93 -1.20 -1.22
CA ALA A 218 25.47 -1.11 -1.36
C ALA A 218 24.94 0.31 -1.10
N ASP A 219 25.50 1.04 -0.13
CA ASP A 219 25.13 2.42 0.17
C ASP A 219 25.52 3.39 -0.95
N ALA A 220 26.73 3.24 -1.51
CA ALA A 220 27.19 4.04 -2.64
C ALA A 220 26.35 3.79 -3.90
N ARG A 221 26.01 2.52 -4.18
CA ARG A 221 25.13 2.14 -5.27
C ARG A 221 23.74 2.73 -5.10
N PHE A 222 23.13 2.58 -3.93
CA PHE A 222 21.86 3.18 -3.60
C PHE A 222 21.85 4.70 -3.80
N ALA A 223 22.89 5.40 -3.32
CA ALA A 223 22.99 6.85 -3.47
C ALA A 223 23.00 7.27 -4.94
N LYS A 224 23.73 6.53 -5.80
CA LYS A 224 23.84 6.83 -7.23
C LYS A 224 22.58 6.46 -8.01
N GLU A 225 22.04 5.26 -7.80
CA GLU A 225 20.99 4.70 -8.67
C GLU A 225 19.57 5.10 -8.23
N HIS A 226 19.37 5.40 -6.95
CA HIS A 226 18.04 5.66 -6.40
C HIS A 226 17.89 7.05 -5.76
N LEU A 227 18.78 7.40 -4.81
CA LEU A 227 18.65 8.65 -4.05
C LEU A 227 18.90 9.88 -4.93
N GLY A 228 19.94 9.88 -5.76
CA GLY A 228 20.27 11.01 -6.66
C GLY A 228 19.13 11.32 -7.63
N PRO A 229 18.65 10.34 -8.42
CA PRO A 229 17.49 10.55 -9.31
C PRO A 229 16.20 10.95 -8.56
N TRP A 230 15.96 10.44 -7.36
CA TRP A 230 14.83 10.82 -6.54
C TRP A 230 14.89 12.30 -6.10
N ILE A 231 16.05 12.77 -5.64
CA ILE A 231 16.29 14.17 -5.30
C ILE A 231 16.10 15.05 -6.54
N GLY A 232 16.69 14.66 -7.68
CA GLY A 232 16.57 15.40 -8.94
C GLY A 232 15.10 15.60 -9.37
N ARG A 233 14.28 14.55 -9.31
CA ARG A 233 12.85 14.66 -9.61
C ARG A 233 12.12 15.61 -8.65
N ARG A 234 12.45 15.55 -7.35
CA ARG A 234 11.84 16.45 -6.36
C ARG A 234 12.20 17.92 -6.56
N LEU A 235 13.42 18.21 -6.96
CA LEU A 235 13.87 19.58 -7.25
C LEU A 235 13.22 20.13 -8.53
N THR A 236 12.92 19.28 -9.52
CA THR A 236 12.29 19.67 -10.78
C THR A 236 10.76 19.60 -10.75
N GLY A 237 10.15 19.28 -9.61
CA GLY A 237 8.70 19.14 -9.48
C GLY A 237 8.09 17.92 -10.21
N ARG A 238 8.92 17.05 -10.78
CA ARG A 238 8.49 15.85 -11.49
C ARG A 238 8.19 14.69 -10.56
N SER A 239 7.26 13.83 -10.99
CA SER A 239 6.93 12.56 -10.34
C SER A 239 7.25 11.39 -11.27
N SER A 240 7.55 10.22 -10.70
CA SER A 240 7.66 8.97 -11.46
C SER A 240 6.32 8.48 -12.01
N GLY A 241 5.21 9.08 -11.56
CA GLY A 241 3.84 8.79 -11.99
C GLY A 241 3.31 9.74 -13.06
N ASP A 242 4.09 10.76 -13.49
CA ASP A 242 3.62 11.70 -14.47
C ASP A 242 3.29 10.99 -15.81
N GLY A 243 2.08 11.23 -16.33
CA GLY A 243 1.59 10.62 -17.56
C GLY A 243 1.25 9.13 -17.46
N ARG A 244 1.21 8.54 -16.26
CA ARG A 244 0.83 7.14 -16.05
C ARG A 244 -0.64 7.00 -15.70
N ALA A 245 -1.27 6.00 -16.31
CA ALA A 245 -2.61 5.55 -15.92
C ALA A 245 -2.54 4.51 -14.79
N PRO A 246 -3.61 4.38 -14.00
CA PRO A 246 -3.78 3.27 -13.06
C PRO A 246 -3.69 1.91 -13.77
N LYS A 247 -3.16 0.90 -13.08
CA LYS A 247 -3.01 -0.45 -13.67
C LYS A 247 -4.34 -1.19 -13.86
N ARG A 248 -5.37 -0.83 -13.10
CA ARG A 248 -6.73 -1.37 -13.19
C ARG A 248 -7.75 -0.26 -12.90
N PRO A 249 -8.07 0.59 -13.90
CA PRO A 249 -8.90 1.77 -13.67
C PRO A 249 -10.39 1.46 -13.50
N GLU A 250 -10.83 0.23 -13.78
CA GLU A 250 -12.22 -0.18 -13.76
C GLU A 250 -12.45 -1.33 -12.79
N LEU A 251 -13.62 -1.36 -12.14
CA LEU A 251 -14.05 -2.42 -11.23
C LEU A 251 -14.53 -3.65 -12.03
N LEU A 252 -13.59 -4.46 -12.48
CA LEU A 252 -13.83 -5.63 -13.33
C LEU A 252 -13.63 -6.95 -12.58
N PRO A 253 -14.22 -8.06 -13.05
CA PRO A 253 -13.98 -9.39 -12.49
C PRO A 253 -12.48 -9.70 -12.34
N TYR A 254 -12.11 -10.31 -11.22
CA TYR A 254 -10.74 -10.64 -10.86
C TYR A 254 -10.66 -12.06 -10.30
N GLY A 255 -9.64 -12.80 -10.73
CA GLY A 255 -9.46 -14.19 -10.39
C GLY A 255 -9.70 -15.12 -11.59
N PRO A 256 -9.54 -16.43 -11.43
CA PRO A 256 -9.85 -17.40 -12.48
C PRO A 256 -11.33 -17.33 -12.84
N PRO A 257 -11.69 -17.57 -14.10
CA PRO A 257 -13.10 -17.61 -14.52
C PRO A 257 -13.85 -18.65 -13.68
N PRO A 258 -15.13 -18.39 -13.33
CA PRO A 258 -15.93 -19.31 -12.55
C PRO A 258 -15.97 -20.68 -13.22
N GLY A 259 -15.55 -21.73 -12.49
CA GLY A 259 -15.51 -23.13 -12.97
C GLY A 259 -14.13 -23.71 -13.23
N VAL A 260 -13.07 -22.93 -13.28
CA VAL A 260 -11.69 -23.43 -13.37
C VAL A 260 -11.14 -23.60 -11.95
N ARG A 261 -11.29 -24.81 -11.39
CA ARG A 261 -10.49 -25.20 -10.22
C ARG A 261 -9.08 -25.47 -10.74
N GLU A 262 -8.08 -24.77 -10.25
CA GLU A 262 -6.69 -25.16 -10.45
C GLU A 262 -6.55 -26.60 -9.94
N GLY A 263 -6.32 -27.53 -10.86
CA GLY A 263 -6.11 -28.93 -10.54
C GLY A 263 -4.90 -29.03 -9.62
N ARG A 264 -5.11 -29.57 -8.43
CA ARG A 264 -4.06 -30.18 -7.62
C ARG A 264 -3.65 -31.47 -8.30
N ASP A 265 -2.84 -31.38 -9.34
CA ASP A 265 -2.14 -32.49 -9.92
C ASP A 265 -0.65 -32.13 -9.98
N ALA A 266 0.02 -32.37 -8.85
CA ALA A 266 1.42 -32.68 -8.88
C ALA A 266 1.50 -34.22 -8.88
N PRO A 267 2.01 -34.88 -9.94
CA PRO A 267 2.33 -36.30 -9.88
C PRO A 267 3.55 -36.52 -8.98
N ALA A 268 3.50 -37.63 -8.28
CA ALA A 268 4.49 -38.19 -7.37
C ALA A 268 5.90 -38.36 -8.00
#